data_99e848c6342c95d2ef4848e02cbad697
#
_entry.id   99e848c6342c95d2ef4848e02cbad697
#
_cell.length_a   1.000
_cell.length_b   1.000
_cell.length_c   1.000
_cell.angle_alpha   90.00
_cell.angle_beta   90.00
_cell.angle_gamma   90.00
#
_symmetry.space_group_name_H-M   'P 1'
#
loop_
_entity.id
_entity.type
_entity.pdbx_description
1 polymer ?
#
loop_
_entity_poly.entity_id
_entity_poly.type
_entity_poly.pdbx_seq_one_letter_code
_entity_poly.pdbx_strand_id
1 'polypeptide(L)'
;VEHGPYLPLLLITGLAVLVPVLARGFQKLQIPIVVGEIVAGMVIGKSGFDLIPHTETLTFLAEFGFTFLMFLSGLEVDMEQLVGTGVRGKKQRLWTQPVPLALLVLALTLTMAMGAAGLMAQAGLVKSPYLMGLILSTTSLGVVLPVLKERHLLGSRYGQYLLVASSVADFVTLLLLTAAIAMASAGLKLDLLLVLVLIAVFAPIARYGQRFASIPILRKIVDELSHATAQIRVRGAFALMVAWVVLALSLGAELILGAFLAGAVVRIVGGQSESALRAKLDAIGFGFFIPIFFIKVGVDFELDILFNSSEALMLVPILVVIAYLVKFVPALLFRLVFGWRQTLAAGALLSSRLSLIIAASAIALEKGAIGQEINAAIILVAVVTCTLSPLLFGRILPRREEEVRRDRVIIVGSDQMTGLLSRRLSATGSQVTILGQDKAALKPFRGQGRIVIEGEPDDEVVLSRAGAHKAQALVAL
;
A
#
# COMPACT_ATOMS: atom_id res chain seq x y z
N VAL A 1 -5.23 -21.00 36.72
CA VAL A 1 -3.93 -20.37 36.44
C VAL A 1 -4.21 -19.23 35.51
N GLU A 2 -4.17 -17.97 36.02
CA GLU A 2 -4.24 -16.80 35.16
C GLU A 2 -2.95 -16.73 34.33
N HIS A 3 -3.01 -17.13 33.09
CA HIS A 3 -1.88 -17.08 32.17
C HIS A 3 -1.50 -15.65 31.74
N GLY A 4 -2.01 -14.63 32.43
CA GLY A 4 -1.71 -13.22 32.18
C GLY A 4 -1.96 -12.80 30.71
N PRO A 5 -1.33 -11.71 30.22
CA PRO A 5 -1.54 -11.21 28.86
C PRO A 5 -0.85 -12.06 27.77
N TYR A 6 -0.04 -13.06 28.16
CA TYR A 6 0.75 -13.85 27.18
C TYR A 6 -0.06 -14.88 26.42
N LEU A 7 -1.12 -15.45 27.01
CA LEU A 7 -1.94 -16.46 26.31
C LEU A 7 -2.71 -15.86 25.12
N PRO A 8 -3.40 -14.71 25.28
CA PRO A 8 -4.03 -14.04 24.14
C PRO A 8 -2.99 -13.66 23.06
N LEU A 9 -1.83 -13.17 23.46
CA LEU A 9 -0.75 -12.81 22.55
C LEU A 9 -0.20 -14.03 21.81
N LEU A 10 -0.05 -15.18 22.47
CA LEU A 10 0.37 -16.44 21.85
C LEU A 10 -0.63 -16.89 20.80
N LEU A 11 -1.93 -16.83 21.08
CA LEU A 11 -2.98 -17.22 20.14
C LEU A 11 -2.95 -16.32 18.89
N ILE A 12 -2.84 -15.02 19.08
CA ILE A 12 -2.80 -14.05 17.97
C ILE A 12 -1.52 -14.21 17.14
N THR A 13 -0.35 -14.31 17.77
CA THR A 13 0.91 -14.51 17.05
C THR A 13 0.97 -15.88 16.36
N GLY A 14 0.37 -16.91 16.96
CA GLY A 14 0.19 -18.22 16.34
C GLY A 14 -0.66 -18.14 15.07
N LEU A 15 -1.78 -17.41 15.11
CA LEU A 15 -2.59 -17.14 13.92
C LEU A 15 -1.85 -16.32 12.87
N ALA A 16 -1.10 -15.30 13.28
CA ALA A 16 -0.29 -14.49 12.37
C ALA A 16 0.72 -15.35 11.57
N VAL A 17 1.20 -16.45 12.14
CA VAL A 17 2.03 -17.44 11.43
C VAL A 17 1.18 -18.40 10.60
N LEU A 18 0.07 -18.85 11.13
CA LEU A 18 -0.78 -19.90 10.48
C LEU A 18 -1.50 -19.36 9.24
N VAL A 19 -1.99 -18.13 9.29
CA VAL A 19 -2.77 -17.51 8.20
C VAL A 19 -2.00 -17.45 6.89
N PRO A 20 -0.76 -16.94 6.80
CA PRO A 20 0.02 -16.94 5.56
C PRO A 20 0.30 -18.36 5.03
N VAL A 21 0.51 -19.33 5.93
CA VAL A 21 0.73 -20.74 5.56
C VAL A 21 -0.51 -21.32 4.91
N LEU A 22 -1.70 -21.11 5.51
CA LEU A 22 -2.98 -21.57 4.96
C LEU A 22 -3.32 -20.82 3.66
N ALA A 23 -3.10 -19.51 3.60
CA ALA A 23 -3.35 -18.69 2.43
C ALA A 23 -2.55 -19.16 1.20
N ARG A 24 -1.36 -19.77 1.42
CA ARG A 24 -0.57 -20.39 0.34
C ARG A 24 -1.35 -21.50 -0.40
N GLY A 25 -2.21 -22.24 0.30
CA GLY A 25 -3.09 -23.24 -0.32
C GLY A 25 -4.14 -22.63 -1.26
N PHE A 26 -4.49 -21.37 -1.05
CA PHE A 26 -5.49 -20.62 -1.83
C PHE A 26 -4.87 -19.59 -2.80
N GLN A 27 -3.62 -19.78 -3.23
CA GLN A 27 -2.90 -18.84 -4.12
C GLN A 27 -3.67 -18.48 -5.40
N LYS A 28 -4.53 -19.39 -5.90
CA LYS A 28 -5.40 -19.10 -7.06
C LYS A 28 -6.41 -18.00 -6.80
N LEU A 29 -6.80 -17.78 -5.55
CA LEU A 29 -7.79 -16.77 -5.16
C LEU A 29 -7.16 -15.38 -4.90
N GLN A 30 -5.83 -15.27 -4.86
CA GLN A 30 -5.09 -14.01 -4.61
C GLN A 30 -5.65 -13.19 -3.45
N ILE A 31 -6.10 -13.87 -2.38
CA ILE A 31 -6.65 -13.24 -1.19
C ILE A 31 -5.50 -12.56 -0.44
N PRO A 32 -5.59 -11.25 -0.13
CA PRO A 32 -4.61 -10.59 0.71
C PRO A 32 -4.50 -11.25 2.08
N ILE A 33 -3.28 -11.42 2.61
CA ILE A 33 -3.03 -12.05 3.92
C ILE A 33 -3.86 -11.38 5.02
N VAL A 34 -3.96 -10.07 4.97
CA VAL A 34 -4.73 -9.24 5.91
C VAL A 34 -6.21 -9.66 6.01
N VAL A 35 -6.83 -10.02 4.89
CA VAL A 35 -8.21 -10.55 4.90
C VAL A 35 -8.27 -11.87 5.65
N GLY A 36 -7.28 -12.74 5.43
CA GLY A 36 -7.15 -13.98 6.18
C GLY A 36 -6.97 -13.74 7.69
N GLU A 37 -6.21 -12.73 8.08
CA GLU A 37 -5.99 -12.34 9.48
C GLU A 37 -7.30 -11.87 10.15
N ILE A 38 -8.09 -11.02 9.46
CA ILE A 38 -9.40 -10.59 9.96
C ILE A 38 -10.34 -11.78 10.11
N VAL A 39 -10.42 -12.63 9.09
CA VAL A 39 -11.31 -13.83 9.13
C VAL A 39 -10.88 -14.81 10.24
N ALA A 40 -9.57 -15.02 10.40
CA ALA A 40 -9.05 -15.85 11.49
C ALA A 40 -9.39 -15.26 12.86
N GLY A 41 -9.29 -13.93 12.99
CA GLY A 41 -9.76 -13.20 14.18
C GLY A 41 -11.25 -13.39 14.45
N MET A 42 -12.11 -13.34 13.43
CA MET A 42 -13.56 -13.59 13.56
C MET A 42 -13.83 -15.01 14.08
N VAL A 43 -13.08 -16.00 13.61
CA VAL A 43 -13.26 -17.42 14.03
C VAL A 43 -12.92 -17.61 15.50
N ILE A 44 -11.85 -17.00 16.01
CA ILE A 44 -11.42 -17.18 17.41
C ILE A 44 -11.96 -16.15 18.39
N GLY A 45 -12.56 -15.07 17.85
CA GLY A 45 -13.15 -13.97 18.61
C GLY A 45 -14.62 -14.17 18.94
N LYS A 46 -15.29 -13.06 19.27
CA LYS A 46 -16.71 -13.02 19.70
C LYS A 46 -17.69 -13.68 18.74
N SER A 47 -17.41 -13.61 17.44
CA SER A 47 -18.26 -14.22 16.40
C SER A 47 -18.11 -15.72 16.26
N GLY A 48 -17.10 -16.32 16.89
CA GLY A 48 -16.79 -17.74 16.75
C GLY A 48 -16.63 -18.43 18.10
N PHE A 49 -15.40 -18.81 18.44
CA PHE A 49 -15.11 -19.61 19.65
C PHE A 49 -14.93 -18.78 20.92
N ASP A 50 -14.87 -17.45 20.85
CA ASP A 50 -14.64 -16.52 21.97
C ASP A 50 -13.45 -16.89 22.87
N LEU A 51 -12.35 -17.28 22.25
CA LEU A 51 -11.14 -17.77 22.94
C LEU A 51 -10.24 -16.67 23.46
N ILE A 52 -10.43 -15.42 23.03
CA ILE A 52 -9.54 -14.30 23.34
C ILE A 52 -10.25 -13.30 24.25
N PRO A 53 -9.85 -13.22 25.53
CA PRO A 53 -10.37 -12.21 26.43
C PRO A 53 -9.88 -10.80 26.05
N HIS A 54 -10.72 -9.81 26.25
CA HIS A 54 -10.36 -8.41 26.13
C HIS A 54 -9.33 -8.04 27.22
N THR A 55 -8.13 -7.66 26.80
CA THR A 55 -7.08 -7.16 27.68
C THR A 55 -6.59 -5.81 27.20
N GLU A 56 -6.31 -4.88 28.14
CA GLU A 56 -5.76 -3.56 27.80
C GLU A 56 -4.44 -3.66 27.01
N THR A 57 -3.59 -4.64 27.36
CA THR A 57 -2.33 -4.88 26.65
C THR A 57 -2.56 -5.24 25.18
N LEU A 58 -3.54 -6.08 24.89
CA LEU A 58 -3.85 -6.46 23.51
C LEU A 58 -4.44 -5.29 22.73
N THR A 59 -5.31 -4.51 23.37
CA THR A 59 -5.89 -3.29 22.78
C THR A 59 -4.78 -2.30 22.44
N PHE A 60 -3.87 -2.04 23.37
CA PHE A 60 -2.72 -1.15 23.12
C PHE A 60 -1.83 -1.65 21.97
N LEU A 61 -1.52 -2.96 21.93
CA LEU A 61 -0.71 -3.54 20.84
C LEU A 61 -1.40 -3.42 19.48
N ALA A 62 -2.71 -3.59 19.45
CA ALA A 62 -3.48 -3.43 18.22
C ALA A 62 -3.52 -1.97 17.76
N GLU A 63 -3.75 -1.02 18.67
CA GLU A 63 -3.69 0.41 18.37
C GLU A 63 -2.30 0.84 17.90
N PHE A 64 -1.26 0.32 18.54
CA PHE A 64 0.12 0.55 18.12
C PHE A 64 0.40 -0.06 16.74
N GLY A 65 -0.11 -1.26 16.46
CA GLY A 65 -0.04 -1.92 15.16
C GLY A 65 -0.72 -1.10 14.07
N PHE A 66 -1.88 -0.52 14.36
CA PHE A 66 -2.57 0.38 13.47
C PHE A 66 -1.79 1.70 13.25
N THR A 67 -1.30 2.29 14.32
CA THR A 67 -0.43 3.47 14.26
C THR A 67 0.79 3.22 13.37
N PHE A 68 1.41 2.06 13.54
CA PHE A 68 2.56 1.65 12.74
C PHE A 68 2.20 1.41 11.27
N LEU A 69 1.03 0.85 10.97
CA LEU A 69 0.51 0.70 9.62
C LEU A 69 0.33 2.07 8.94
N MET A 70 -0.21 3.05 9.66
CA MET A 70 -0.36 4.41 9.13
C MET A 70 0.99 5.10 8.91
N PHE A 71 1.96 4.86 9.78
CA PHE A 71 3.32 5.31 9.59
C PHE A 71 3.97 4.72 8.33
N LEU A 72 3.82 3.41 8.09
CA LEU A 72 4.30 2.77 6.86
C LEU A 72 3.58 3.31 5.63
N SER A 73 2.27 3.56 5.72
CA SER A 73 1.52 4.21 4.63
C SER A 73 2.06 5.61 4.30
N GLY A 74 2.46 6.37 5.32
CA GLY A 74 3.14 7.66 5.12
C GLY A 74 4.51 7.54 4.43
N LEU A 75 5.26 6.47 4.73
CA LEU A 75 6.51 6.13 4.05
C LEU A 75 6.33 5.79 2.56
N GLU A 76 5.16 5.32 2.16
CA GLU A 76 4.86 4.96 0.77
C GLU A 76 4.58 6.18 -0.11
N VAL A 77 4.23 7.33 0.48
CA VAL A 77 3.91 8.55 -0.26
C VAL A 77 5.13 9.11 -0.96
N ASP A 78 5.15 9.05 -2.28
CA ASP A 78 6.19 9.64 -3.11
C ASP A 78 5.86 11.10 -3.45
N MET A 79 6.42 12.01 -2.67
CA MET A 79 6.21 13.45 -2.84
C MET A 79 6.75 13.97 -4.18
N GLU A 80 7.78 13.34 -4.78
CA GLU A 80 8.30 13.73 -6.10
C GLU A 80 7.26 13.46 -7.20
N GLN A 81 6.54 12.35 -7.09
CA GLN A 81 5.44 12.03 -8.00
C GLN A 81 4.24 12.96 -7.80
N LEU A 82 3.95 13.36 -6.56
CA LEU A 82 2.86 14.30 -6.25
C LEU A 82 3.15 15.72 -6.78
N VAL A 83 4.41 16.18 -6.71
CA VAL A 83 4.81 17.52 -7.18
C VAL A 83 5.02 17.60 -8.70
N GLY A 84 4.92 16.49 -9.42
CA GLY A 84 4.83 16.48 -10.88
C GLY A 84 6.15 16.66 -11.64
N THR A 85 7.32 16.45 -11.00
CA THR A 85 8.62 16.58 -11.65
C THR A 85 9.05 15.36 -12.48
N GLY A 86 8.31 14.23 -12.38
CA GLY A 86 8.75 12.91 -12.88
C GLY A 86 8.40 12.56 -14.33
N VAL A 87 7.52 13.27 -15.02
CA VAL A 87 7.13 12.93 -16.40
C VAL A 87 7.49 14.04 -17.39
N ARG A 88 8.80 14.17 -17.68
CA ARG A 88 9.28 14.97 -18.81
C ARG A 88 8.95 14.29 -20.14
N GLY A 89 7.85 14.69 -20.79
CA GLY A 89 7.56 14.26 -22.16
C GLY A 89 6.25 14.82 -22.68
N LYS A 90 6.32 15.64 -23.74
CA LYS A 90 5.24 16.27 -24.54
C LYS A 90 4.21 17.09 -23.74
N LYS A 91 3.88 18.29 -24.22
CA LYS A 91 2.78 19.15 -23.73
C LYS A 91 1.46 18.37 -23.65
N GLN A 92 1.23 17.69 -22.52
CA GLN A 92 -0.05 17.04 -22.24
C GLN A 92 -1.03 18.10 -21.74
N ARG A 93 -2.30 17.96 -22.09
CA ARG A 93 -3.36 18.79 -21.51
C ARG A 93 -3.32 18.64 -19.99
N LEU A 94 -3.45 19.73 -19.24
CA LEU A 94 -3.41 19.77 -17.76
C LEU A 94 -4.26 18.65 -17.13
N TRP A 95 -5.46 18.43 -17.64
CA TRP A 95 -6.41 17.44 -17.12
C TRP A 95 -6.04 15.95 -17.41
N THR A 96 -5.02 15.74 -18.22
CA THR A 96 -4.52 14.37 -18.51
C THR A 96 -3.21 14.06 -17.78
N GLN A 97 -2.71 14.98 -16.94
CA GLN A 97 -1.56 14.71 -16.07
C GLN A 97 -1.97 13.90 -14.84
N PRO A 98 -1.07 13.10 -14.21
CA PRO A 98 -1.41 12.20 -13.13
C PRO A 98 -2.09 12.88 -11.94
N VAL A 99 -1.53 13.98 -11.43
CA VAL A 99 -2.05 14.67 -10.24
C VAL A 99 -3.36 15.39 -10.48
N PRO A 100 -3.52 16.23 -11.51
CA PRO A 100 -4.80 16.86 -11.82
C PRO A 100 -5.92 15.83 -12.09
N LEU A 101 -5.62 14.73 -12.78
CA LEU A 101 -6.59 13.67 -13.00
C LEU A 101 -6.96 12.96 -11.70
N ALA A 102 -5.99 12.67 -10.82
CA ALA A 102 -6.23 12.09 -9.51
C ALA A 102 -7.12 12.99 -8.64
N LEU A 103 -6.87 14.30 -8.63
CA LEU A 103 -7.69 15.27 -7.89
C LEU A 103 -9.12 15.34 -8.45
N LEU A 104 -9.28 15.28 -9.78
CA LEU A 104 -10.61 15.26 -10.39
C LEU A 104 -11.38 13.98 -10.05
N VAL A 105 -10.71 12.82 -10.12
CA VAL A 105 -11.28 11.53 -9.70
C VAL A 105 -11.68 11.57 -8.22
N LEU A 106 -10.83 12.14 -7.37
CA LEU A 106 -11.11 12.27 -5.94
C LEU A 106 -12.29 13.22 -5.69
N ALA A 107 -12.34 14.38 -6.33
CA ALA A 107 -13.43 15.34 -6.18
C ALA A 107 -14.77 14.72 -6.56
N LEU A 108 -14.83 14.00 -7.69
CA LEU A 108 -16.03 13.28 -8.08
C LEU A 108 -16.39 12.12 -7.13
N THR A 109 -15.37 11.41 -6.62
CA THR A 109 -15.55 10.38 -5.59
C THR A 109 -16.17 10.96 -4.32
N LEU A 110 -15.63 12.08 -3.81
CA LEU A 110 -16.15 12.76 -2.63
C LEU A 110 -17.59 13.22 -2.85
N THR A 111 -17.88 13.83 -4.00
CA THR A 111 -19.25 14.26 -4.33
C THR A 111 -20.24 13.10 -4.32
N MET A 112 -19.89 12.00 -4.97
CA MET A 112 -20.73 10.79 -5.00
C MET A 112 -20.87 10.14 -3.62
N ALA A 113 -19.77 10.09 -2.84
CA ALA A 113 -19.78 9.54 -1.49
C ALA A 113 -20.64 10.37 -0.55
N MET A 114 -20.55 11.70 -0.62
CA MET A 114 -21.40 12.61 0.15
C MET A 114 -22.88 12.48 -0.25
N GLY A 115 -23.16 12.36 -1.55
CA GLY A 115 -24.53 12.10 -2.04
C GLY A 115 -25.09 10.79 -1.51
N ALA A 116 -24.31 9.70 -1.59
CA ALA A 116 -24.73 8.40 -1.05
C ALA A 116 -24.95 8.45 0.49
N ALA A 117 -24.03 9.07 1.21
CA ALA A 117 -24.15 9.25 2.66
C ALA A 117 -25.35 10.14 3.05
N GLY A 118 -25.64 11.17 2.25
CA GLY A 118 -26.84 12.00 2.42
C GLY A 118 -28.13 11.20 2.27
N LEU A 119 -28.21 10.32 1.27
CA LEU A 119 -29.35 9.41 1.11
C LEU A 119 -29.48 8.43 2.29
N MET A 120 -28.36 7.91 2.78
CA MET A 120 -28.36 7.04 3.97
C MET A 120 -28.81 7.80 5.23
N ALA A 121 -28.44 9.06 5.37
CA ALA A 121 -28.91 9.91 6.49
C ALA A 121 -30.42 10.19 6.39
N GLN A 122 -30.96 10.44 5.20
CA GLN A 122 -32.41 10.60 4.98
C GLN A 122 -33.16 9.30 5.29
N ALA A 123 -32.56 8.14 5.03
CA ALA A 123 -33.10 6.84 5.41
C ALA A 123 -32.96 6.52 6.92
N GLY A 124 -32.38 7.41 7.72
CA GLY A 124 -32.19 7.22 9.17
C GLY A 124 -31.03 6.25 9.52
N LEU A 125 -30.26 5.81 8.55
CA LEU A 125 -29.20 4.82 8.75
C LEU A 125 -27.96 5.42 9.43
N VAL A 126 -27.63 6.68 9.15
CA VAL A 126 -26.45 7.35 9.70
C VAL A 126 -26.80 8.71 10.28
N LYS A 127 -26.16 9.07 11.41
CA LYS A 127 -26.35 10.38 12.05
C LYS A 127 -25.46 11.45 11.43
N SER A 128 -24.26 11.07 10.97
CA SER A 128 -23.32 12.01 10.35
C SER A 128 -23.05 11.63 8.89
N PRO A 129 -23.73 12.27 7.92
CA PRO A 129 -23.49 12.03 6.51
C PRO A 129 -22.05 12.42 6.09
N TYR A 130 -21.47 13.41 6.77
CA TYR A 130 -20.10 13.83 6.53
C TYR A 130 -19.08 12.71 6.79
N LEU A 131 -19.10 12.12 7.99
CA LEU A 131 -18.18 11.04 8.35
C LEU A 131 -18.42 9.81 7.46
N MET A 132 -19.68 9.45 7.22
CA MET A 132 -20.01 8.32 6.35
C MET A 132 -19.55 8.56 4.91
N GLY A 133 -19.70 9.76 4.37
CA GLY A 133 -19.22 10.11 3.05
C GLY A 133 -17.69 10.01 2.94
N LEU A 134 -16.96 10.46 3.97
CA LEU A 134 -15.49 10.31 4.01
C LEU A 134 -15.08 8.84 4.12
N ILE A 135 -15.74 8.05 4.95
CA ILE A 135 -15.53 6.60 5.05
C ILE A 135 -15.72 5.92 3.68
N LEU A 136 -16.81 6.24 2.97
CA LEU A 136 -17.09 5.70 1.63
C LEU A 136 -16.12 6.22 0.57
N SER A 137 -15.45 7.34 0.77
CA SER A 137 -14.47 7.89 -0.18
C SER A 137 -13.06 7.33 -0.05
N THR A 138 -12.76 6.57 1.01
CA THR A 138 -11.44 5.98 1.24
C THR A 138 -11.00 5.07 0.09
N THR A 139 -9.70 4.91 -0.10
CA THR A 139 -9.05 3.93 -0.98
C THR A 139 -8.06 3.14 -0.12
N SER A 140 -7.34 2.19 -0.65
CA SER A 140 -6.26 1.52 0.08
C SER A 140 -5.03 1.42 -0.80
N LEU A 141 -4.03 2.27 -0.54
CA LEU A 141 -2.72 2.16 -1.15
C LEU A 141 -2.06 0.80 -0.79
N GLY A 142 -2.29 0.32 0.44
CA GLY A 142 -1.80 -0.96 0.92
C GLY A 142 -2.30 -2.18 0.14
N VAL A 143 -3.39 -2.07 -0.63
CA VAL A 143 -3.87 -3.11 -1.56
C VAL A 143 -3.42 -2.79 -3.00
N VAL A 144 -3.49 -1.53 -3.42
CA VAL A 144 -3.14 -1.11 -4.78
C VAL A 144 -1.67 -1.38 -5.09
N LEU A 145 -0.75 -1.01 -4.19
CA LEU A 145 0.69 -1.14 -4.40
C LEU A 145 1.16 -2.59 -4.57
N PRO A 146 0.81 -3.55 -3.67
CA PRO A 146 1.16 -4.96 -3.87
C PRO A 146 0.62 -5.55 -5.17
N VAL A 147 -0.63 -5.25 -5.54
CA VAL A 147 -1.24 -5.75 -6.79
C VAL A 147 -0.47 -5.23 -8.00
N LEU A 148 -0.12 -3.94 -8.03
CA LEU A 148 0.68 -3.37 -9.12
C LEU A 148 2.10 -3.94 -9.15
N LYS A 149 2.69 -4.23 -7.98
CA LYS A 149 4.01 -4.86 -7.85
C LYS A 149 4.00 -6.28 -8.40
N GLU A 150 3.04 -7.11 -7.99
CA GLU A 150 2.87 -8.49 -8.48
C GLU A 150 2.62 -8.56 -9.99
N ARG A 151 1.98 -7.52 -10.54
CA ARG A 151 1.69 -7.41 -11.97
C ARG A 151 2.81 -6.73 -12.77
N HIS A 152 3.94 -6.37 -12.14
CA HIS A 152 5.05 -5.64 -12.74
C HIS A 152 4.64 -4.34 -13.43
N LEU A 153 3.57 -3.69 -12.92
CA LEU A 153 3.02 -2.45 -13.47
C LEU A 153 3.58 -1.19 -12.79
N LEU A 154 4.40 -1.30 -11.72
CA LEU A 154 4.92 -0.15 -10.98
C LEU A 154 5.70 0.84 -11.86
N GLY A 155 6.53 0.34 -12.78
CA GLY A 155 7.28 1.16 -13.73
C GLY A 155 6.48 1.63 -14.95
N SER A 156 5.25 1.15 -15.13
CA SER A 156 4.42 1.51 -16.27
C SER A 156 3.71 2.86 -16.05
N ARG A 157 3.45 3.59 -17.13
CA ARG A 157 2.64 4.81 -17.07
C ARG A 157 1.29 4.58 -16.39
N TYR A 158 0.64 3.47 -16.67
CA TYR A 158 -0.65 3.10 -16.08
C TYR A 158 -0.56 2.89 -14.56
N GLY A 159 0.42 2.12 -14.10
CA GLY A 159 0.66 1.90 -12.68
C GLY A 159 0.97 3.18 -11.92
N GLN A 160 1.77 4.08 -12.51
CA GLN A 160 2.08 5.38 -11.92
C GLN A 160 0.82 6.24 -11.70
N TYR A 161 -0.12 6.26 -12.67
CA TYR A 161 -1.39 6.97 -12.51
C TYR A 161 -2.24 6.41 -11.39
N LEU A 162 -2.30 5.07 -11.24
CA LEU A 162 -3.03 4.43 -10.15
C LEU A 162 -2.40 4.70 -8.78
N LEU A 163 -1.06 4.66 -8.71
CA LEU A 163 -0.34 5.00 -7.47
C LEU A 163 -0.61 6.45 -7.05
N VAL A 164 -0.50 7.40 -7.97
CA VAL A 164 -0.78 8.82 -7.67
C VAL A 164 -2.24 8.98 -7.24
N ALA A 165 -3.19 8.33 -7.92
CA ALA A 165 -4.60 8.44 -7.58
C ALA A 165 -4.92 7.84 -6.20
N SER A 166 -4.34 6.68 -5.85
CA SER A 166 -4.53 6.09 -4.53
C SER A 166 -3.84 6.90 -3.43
N SER A 167 -2.60 7.37 -3.65
CA SER A 167 -1.87 8.19 -2.67
C SER A 167 -2.57 9.53 -2.39
N VAL A 168 -3.05 10.21 -3.45
CA VAL A 168 -3.80 11.47 -3.31
C VAL A 168 -5.12 11.20 -2.55
N ALA A 169 -5.83 10.12 -2.89
CA ALA A 169 -7.06 9.78 -2.21
C ALA A 169 -6.82 9.48 -0.73
N ASP A 170 -5.85 8.64 -0.38
CA ASP A 170 -5.53 8.29 1.01
C ASP A 170 -5.14 9.54 1.82
N PHE A 171 -4.22 10.35 1.29
CA PHE A 171 -3.75 11.54 1.99
C PHE A 171 -4.88 12.56 2.22
N VAL A 172 -5.63 12.90 1.17
CA VAL A 172 -6.68 13.94 1.27
C VAL A 172 -7.85 13.44 2.10
N THR A 173 -8.28 12.17 1.96
CA THR A 173 -9.37 11.63 2.79
C THR A 173 -8.97 11.53 4.26
N LEU A 174 -7.72 11.20 4.57
CA LEU A 174 -7.20 11.21 5.94
C LEU A 174 -7.25 12.62 6.55
N LEU A 175 -6.79 13.64 5.82
CA LEU A 175 -6.86 15.04 6.28
C LEU A 175 -8.32 15.49 6.51
N LEU A 176 -9.21 15.18 5.57
CA LEU A 176 -10.63 15.54 5.68
C LEU A 176 -11.32 14.80 6.84
N LEU A 177 -10.97 13.52 7.04
CA LEU A 177 -11.49 12.72 8.15
C LEU A 177 -11.07 13.31 9.50
N THR A 178 -9.76 13.60 9.65
CA THR A 178 -9.23 14.23 10.87
C THR A 178 -9.93 15.57 11.14
N ALA A 179 -10.08 16.41 10.11
CA ALA A 179 -10.80 17.67 10.24
C ALA A 179 -12.28 17.47 10.63
N ALA A 180 -12.96 16.48 10.04
CA ALA A 180 -14.36 16.20 10.34
C ALA A 180 -14.55 15.69 11.78
N ILE A 181 -13.63 14.86 12.28
CA ILE A 181 -13.65 14.35 13.66
C ILE A 181 -13.38 15.50 14.64
N ALA A 182 -12.38 16.33 14.39
CA ALA A 182 -12.06 17.49 15.20
C ALA A 182 -13.26 18.45 15.29
N MET A 183 -13.95 18.70 14.18
CA MET A 183 -15.18 19.52 14.15
C MET A 183 -16.31 18.91 14.96
N ALA A 184 -16.44 17.59 14.98
CA ALA A 184 -17.49 16.89 15.73
C ALA A 184 -17.23 16.88 17.24
N SER A 185 -15.96 16.92 17.67
CA SER A 185 -15.55 16.77 19.07
C SER A 185 -15.56 18.07 19.88
N ALA A 186 -15.21 19.21 19.32
CA ALA A 186 -14.95 20.46 20.07
C ALA A 186 -15.58 21.74 19.50
N GLY A 187 -16.35 21.65 18.41
CA GLY A 187 -16.90 22.85 17.74
C GLY A 187 -15.85 23.61 16.91
N LEU A 188 -16.34 24.45 16.02
CA LEU A 188 -15.72 24.95 14.80
C LEU A 188 -14.43 25.80 14.93
N LYS A 189 -13.85 26.08 16.10
CA LYS A 189 -12.90 27.22 16.16
C LYS A 189 -11.44 26.93 16.53
N LEU A 190 -11.11 26.00 17.38
CA LEU A 190 -9.74 25.83 17.86
C LEU A 190 -9.03 24.62 17.24
N ASP A 191 -9.70 23.48 17.13
CA ASP A 191 -9.06 22.24 16.72
C ASP A 191 -8.72 22.19 15.23
N LEU A 192 -9.50 22.84 14.37
CA LEU A 192 -9.16 23.00 12.95
C LEU A 192 -7.87 23.83 12.78
N LEU A 193 -7.70 24.84 13.63
CA LEU A 193 -6.50 25.69 13.63
C LEU A 193 -5.28 24.88 14.10
N LEU A 194 -5.48 23.95 15.05
CA LEU A 194 -4.43 23.06 15.55
C LEU A 194 -4.00 22.02 14.51
N VAL A 195 -4.92 21.48 13.71
CA VAL A 195 -4.58 20.63 12.55
C VAL A 195 -3.75 21.42 11.52
N LEU A 196 -4.09 22.68 11.28
CA LEU A 196 -3.28 23.57 10.43
C LEU A 196 -1.87 23.81 11.00
N VAL A 197 -1.72 23.89 12.33
CA VAL A 197 -0.40 23.97 12.98
C VAL A 197 0.41 22.72 12.72
N LEU A 198 -0.19 21.53 12.79
CA LEU A 198 0.48 20.26 12.49
C LEU A 198 0.99 20.24 11.03
N ILE A 199 0.17 20.68 10.09
CA ILE A 199 0.56 20.83 8.67
C ILE A 199 1.63 21.90 8.50
N ALA A 200 1.53 23.03 9.23
CA ALA A 200 2.52 24.10 9.20
C ALA A 200 3.89 23.67 9.76
N VAL A 201 3.92 22.76 10.73
CA VAL A 201 5.16 22.11 11.21
C VAL A 201 5.71 21.12 10.18
N PHE A 202 4.82 20.38 9.52
CA PHE A 202 5.21 19.41 8.49
C PHE A 202 5.81 20.10 7.25
N ALA A 203 5.23 21.18 6.78
CA ALA A 203 5.60 21.84 5.52
C ALA A 203 7.08 22.26 5.43
N PRO A 204 7.69 22.95 6.44
CA PRO A 204 9.11 23.28 6.41
C PRO A 204 10.00 22.03 6.49
N ILE A 205 9.59 20.99 7.23
CA ILE A 205 10.34 19.74 7.28
C ILE A 205 10.29 19.05 5.91
N ALA A 206 9.14 19.04 5.25
CA ALA A 206 8.99 18.50 3.90
C ALA A 206 9.86 19.26 2.88
N ARG A 207 9.99 20.59 3.03
CA ARG A 207 10.75 21.41 2.10
C ARG A 207 12.26 21.44 2.35
N TYR A 208 12.67 21.40 3.60
CA TYR A 208 14.07 21.61 3.98
C TYR A 208 14.71 20.37 4.62
N GLY A 209 13.93 19.32 4.94
CA GLY A 209 14.40 18.12 5.65
C GLY A 209 15.58 17.44 4.98
N GLN A 210 15.58 17.33 3.64
CA GLN A 210 16.72 16.77 2.90
C GLN A 210 18.01 17.60 3.06
N ARG A 211 17.91 18.93 3.16
CA ARG A 211 19.08 19.79 3.40
C ARG A 211 19.66 19.57 4.79
N PHE A 212 18.82 19.38 5.82
CA PHE A 212 19.28 19.05 7.17
C PHE A 212 19.91 17.65 7.23
N ALA A 213 19.31 16.67 6.57
CA ALA A 213 19.83 15.30 6.50
C ALA A 213 21.16 15.20 5.74
N SER A 214 21.46 16.15 4.87
CA SER A 214 22.72 16.21 4.10
C SER A 214 23.90 16.82 4.87
N ILE A 215 23.72 17.29 6.11
CA ILE A 215 24.81 17.81 6.97
C ILE A 215 25.84 16.68 7.19
N PRO A 216 27.12 16.86 6.79
CA PRO A 216 28.09 15.79 6.76
C PRO A 216 28.33 15.11 8.13
N ILE A 217 28.33 15.90 9.21
CA ILE A 217 28.52 15.39 10.58
C ILE A 217 27.35 14.48 10.97
N LEU A 218 26.12 14.91 10.73
CA LEU A 218 24.92 14.14 11.06
C LEU A 218 24.88 12.83 10.28
N ARG A 219 25.19 12.91 8.98
CA ARG A 219 25.23 11.75 8.09
C ARG A 219 26.28 10.74 8.56
N LYS A 220 27.47 11.19 8.90
CA LYS A 220 28.55 10.31 9.40
C LYS A 220 28.16 9.57 10.68
N ILE A 221 27.59 10.28 11.68
CA ILE A 221 27.11 9.68 12.92
C ILE A 221 26.00 8.66 12.64
N VAL A 222 25.03 9.01 11.81
CA VAL A 222 23.94 8.09 11.45
C VAL A 222 24.44 6.88 10.70
N ASP A 223 25.41 7.03 9.80
CA ASP A 223 25.96 5.92 9.03
C ASP A 223 26.80 4.99 9.92
N GLU A 224 27.66 5.52 10.77
CA GLU A 224 28.44 4.72 11.73
C GLU A 224 27.55 3.93 12.70
N LEU A 225 26.52 4.54 13.25
CA LEU A 225 25.60 3.89 14.21
C LEU A 225 24.55 3.00 13.52
N SER A 226 24.32 3.13 12.22
CA SER A 226 23.33 2.31 11.51
C SER A 226 23.81 0.89 11.21
N HIS A 227 25.13 0.67 11.13
CA HIS A 227 25.74 -0.65 10.91
C HIS A 227 26.00 -1.42 12.22
N ALA A 228 25.94 -0.75 13.37
CA ALA A 228 26.09 -1.38 14.67
C ALA A 228 24.79 -2.01 15.16
N THR A 229 24.87 -2.75 16.27
CA THR A 229 23.70 -3.26 17.02
C THR A 229 22.72 -2.14 17.45
N ALA A 230 23.17 -0.90 17.40
CA ALA A 230 22.37 0.28 17.78
C ALA A 230 21.15 0.50 16.88
N GLN A 231 21.18 0.10 15.60
CA GLN A 231 20.07 0.27 14.64
C GLN A 231 19.45 1.69 14.69
N ILE A 232 20.30 2.72 14.75
CA ILE A 232 19.91 4.10 15.09
C ILE A 232 18.80 4.65 14.16
N ARG A 233 18.80 4.27 12.89
CA ARG A 233 17.77 4.71 11.92
C ARG A 233 16.40 4.14 12.27
N VAL A 234 16.31 2.88 12.70
CA VAL A 234 15.07 2.24 13.12
C VAL A 234 14.56 2.89 14.41
N ARG A 235 15.45 3.05 15.41
CA ARG A 235 15.10 3.73 16.67
C ARG A 235 14.64 5.17 16.43
N GLY A 236 15.33 5.89 15.56
CA GLY A 236 14.96 7.26 15.19
C GLY A 236 13.60 7.34 14.49
N ALA A 237 13.29 6.38 13.63
CA ALA A 237 11.99 6.29 12.97
C ALA A 237 10.85 6.05 13.97
N PHE A 238 11.03 5.12 14.92
CA PHE A 238 10.07 4.90 16.01
C PHE A 238 9.92 6.12 16.92
N ALA A 239 11.02 6.72 17.36
CA ALA A 239 10.98 7.92 18.19
C ALA A 239 10.26 9.06 17.48
N LEU A 240 10.52 9.26 16.19
CA LEU A 240 9.85 10.27 15.38
C LEU A 240 8.35 9.97 15.24
N MET A 241 7.98 8.72 14.98
CA MET A 241 6.58 8.29 14.90
C MET A 241 5.85 8.63 16.21
N VAL A 242 6.38 8.20 17.34
CA VAL A 242 5.77 8.45 18.65
C VAL A 242 5.70 9.95 18.95
N ALA A 243 6.75 10.72 18.66
CA ALA A 243 6.76 12.17 18.86
C ALA A 243 5.66 12.88 18.04
N TRP A 244 5.47 12.50 16.78
CA TRP A 244 4.42 13.05 15.93
C TRP A 244 3.02 12.62 16.37
N VAL A 245 2.84 11.38 16.84
CA VAL A 245 1.58 10.90 17.41
C VAL A 245 1.24 11.70 18.67
N VAL A 246 2.19 11.87 19.59
CA VAL A 246 2.00 12.69 20.81
C VAL A 246 1.70 14.13 20.45
N LEU A 247 2.40 14.71 19.47
CA LEU A 247 2.12 16.05 18.98
C LEU A 247 0.71 16.16 18.39
N ALA A 248 0.29 15.21 17.56
CA ALA A 248 -1.05 15.19 16.98
C ALA A 248 -2.13 15.13 18.07
N LEU A 249 -2.01 14.20 19.01
CA LEU A 249 -2.94 14.05 20.13
C LEU A 249 -2.99 15.30 21.02
N SER A 250 -1.84 15.92 21.32
CA SER A 250 -1.78 17.16 22.10
C SER A 250 -2.41 18.36 21.39
N LEU A 251 -2.52 18.30 20.08
CA LEU A 251 -3.19 19.30 19.23
C LEU A 251 -4.67 18.93 18.92
N GLY A 252 -5.22 17.90 19.58
CA GLY A 252 -6.59 17.45 19.34
C GLY A 252 -6.81 16.75 17.99
N ALA A 253 -5.73 16.39 17.29
CA ALA A 253 -5.80 15.61 16.06
C ALA A 253 -5.75 14.11 16.36
N GLU A 254 -6.23 13.30 15.42
CA GLU A 254 -6.18 11.84 15.56
C GLU A 254 -4.74 11.29 15.39
N LEU A 255 -4.42 10.24 16.14
CA LEU A 255 -3.12 9.55 16.12
C LEU A 255 -2.70 9.12 14.69
N ILE A 256 -3.68 8.81 13.85
CA ILE A 256 -3.52 8.40 12.46
C ILE A 256 -2.74 9.43 11.66
N LEU A 257 -3.13 10.70 11.79
CA LEU A 257 -2.51 11.81 11.05
C LEU A 257 -1.06 11.99 11.51
N GLY A 258 -0.80 11.95 12.82
CA GLY A 258 0.55 12.06 13.39
C GLY A 258 1.47 10.97 12.85
N ALA A 259 1.04 9.72 12.92
CA ALA A 259 1.79 8.58 12.42
C ALA A 259 2.08 8.68 10.93
N PHE A 260 1.07 9.02 10.13
CA PHE A 260 1.20 9.17 8.68
C PHE A 260 2.20 10.28 8.31
N LEU A 261 2.09 11.45 8.93
CA LEU A 261 3.02 12.56 8.69
C LEU A 261 4.45 12.22 9.11
N ALA A 262 4.63 11.48 10.22
CA ALA A 262 5.95 10.98 10.62
C ALA A 262 6.55 10.07 9.55
N GLY A 263 5.77 9.15 8.98
CA GLY A 263 6.18 8.30 7.87
C GLY A 263 6.61 9.10 6.64
N ALA A 264 5.80 10.09 6.26
CA ALA A 264 6.13 10.99 5.15
C ALA A 264 7.42 11.80 5.41
N VAL A 265 7.66 12.24 6.65
CA VAL A 265 8.93 12.90 7.04
C VAL A 265 10.11 11.96 6.88
N VAL A 266 10.01 10.71 7.36
CA VAL A 266 11.08 9.71 7.22
C VAL A 266 11.38 9.46 5.74
N ARG A 267 10.34 9.39 4.89
CA ARG A 267 10.48 9.28 3.43
C ARG A 267 11.27 10.43 2.83
N ILE A 268 10.89 11.65 3.17
CA ILE A 268 11.51 12.87 2.62
C ILE A 268 12.98 12.99 3.08
N VAL A 269 13.26 12.68 4.34
CA VAL A 269 14.59 12.83 4.95
C VAL A 269 15.52 11.67 4.60
N GLY A 270 14.99 10.46 4.39
CA GLY A 270 15.75 9.22 4.28
C GLY A 270 16.63 9.08 3.02
N GLY A 271 16.30 9.76 1.92
CA GLY A 271 17.10 9.77 0.69
C GLY A 271 17.40 8.36 0.14
N GLN A 272 18.64 8.15 -0.39
CA GLN A 272 19.05 6.88 -1.03
C GLN A 272 19.11 5.68 -0.06
N SER A 273 19.25 5.90 1.23
CA SER A 273 19.32 4.82 2.24
C SER A 273 17.95 4.34 2.72
N GLU A 274 16.88 4.88 2.18
CA GLU A 274 15.50 4.61 2.60
C GLU A 274 15.07 3.16 2.36
N SER A 275 15.49 2.54 1.27
CA SER A 275 15.07 1.17 0.93
C SER A 275 15.45 0.15 1.99
N ALA A 276 16.66 0.28 2.58
CA ALA A 276 17.12 -0.61 3.65
C ALA A 276 16.39 -0.35 4.97
N LEU A 277 16.14 0.91 5.32
CA LEU A 277 15.34 1.27 6.50
C LEU A 277 13.91 0.77 6.35
N ARG A 278 13.30 1.01 5.20
CA ARG A 278 11.94 0.55 4.90
C ARG A 278 11.81 -0.95 5.03
N ALA A 279 12.73 -1.74 4.47
CA ALA A 279 12.71 -3.20 4.60
C ALA A 279 12.71 -3.68 6.05
N LYS A 280 13.47 -2.99 6.95
CA LYS A 280 13.48 -3.30 8.37
C LYS A 280 12.18 -2.92 9.06
N LEU A 281 11.63 -1.76 8.74
CA LEU A 281 10.35 -1.30 9.30
C LEU A 281 9.20 -2.17 8.79
N ASP A 282 9.17 -2.55 7.51
CA ASP A 282 8.20 -3.48 6.94
C ASP A 282 8.27 -4.84 7.65
N ALA A 283 9.48 -5.36 7.90
CA ALA A 283 9.66 -6.63 8.62
C ALA A 283 9.12 -6.58 10.05
N ILE A 284 9.31 -5.48 10.78
CA ILE A 284 8.77 -5.29 12.13
C ILE A 284 7.24 -5.10 12.07
N GLY A 285 6.76 -4.26 11.16
CA GLY A 285 5.35 -3.95 11.01
C GLY A 285 4.53 -5.17 10.61
N PHE A 286 4.79 -5.69 9.42
CA PHE A 286 4.06 -6.85 8.86
C PHE A 286 4.44 -8.17 9.53
N GLY A 287 5.58 -8.25 10.22
CA GLY A 287 5.98 -9.43 10.96
C GLY A 287 5.37 -9.57 12.36
N PHE A 288 4.91 -8.46 12.97
CA PHE A 288 4.41 -8.51 14.34
C PHE A 288 3.21 -7.58 14.60
N PHE A 289 3.38 -6.26 14.48
CA PHE A 289 2.38 -5.30 14.95
C PHE A 289 1.11 -5.27 14.11
N ILE A 290 1.23 -5.26 12.80
CA ILE A 290 0.10 -5.13 11.86
C ILE A 290 -0.82 -6.37 11.89
N PRO A 291 -0.30 -7.62 11.91
CA PRO A 291 -1.13 -8.80 12.11
C PRO A 291 -1.96 -8.75 13.41
N ILE A 292 -1.37 -8.26 14.51
CA ILE A 292 -2.09 -8.13 15.78
C ILE A 292 -3.30 -7.20 15.61
N PHE A 293 -3.13 -6.06 14.93
CA PHE A 293 -4.24 -5.14 14.65
C PHE A 293 -5.35 -5.83 13.84
N PHE A 294 -5.04 -6.48 12.71
CA PHE A 294 -6.07 -7.04 11.86
C PHE A 294 -6.78 -8.26 12.50
N ILE A 295 -6.03 -9.10 13.20
CA ILE A 295 -6.62 -10.22 13.94
C ILE A 295 -7.53 -9.67 15.05
N LYS A 296 -7.11 -8.62 15.79
CA LYS A 296 -7.93 -7.98 16.83
C LYS A 296 -9.21 -7.36 16.28
N VAL A 297 -9.15 -6.72 15.10
CA VAL A 297 -10.35 -6.25 14.40
C VAL A 297 -11.33 -7.39 14.15
N GLY A 298 -10.81 -8.57 13.74
CA GLY A 298 -11.62 -9.76 13.59
C GLY A 298 -12.17 -10.30 14.92
N VAL A 299 -11.35 -10.31 15.97
CA VAL A 299 -11.75 -10.78 17.33
C VAL A 299 -12.90 -9.94 17.89
N ASP A 300 -12.83 -8.62 17.70
CA ASP A 300 -13.87 -7.70 18.19
C ASP A 300 -15.10 -7.66 17.29
N PHE A 301 -15.04 -8.28 16.12
CA PHE A 301 -16.15 -8.29 15.19
C PHE A 301 -17.32 -9.14 15.72
N GLU A 302 -18.53 -8.57 15.77
CA GLU A 302 -19.75 -9.22 16.23
C GLU A 302 -20.67 -9.53 15.05
N LEU A 303 -20.58 -10.74 14.53
CA LEU A 303 -21.35 -11.21 13.37
C LEU A 303 -22.84 -11.34 13.71
N ASP A 304 -23.16 -11.65 14.96
CA ASP A 304 -24.54 -11.81 15.47
C ASP A 304 -25.35 -10.54 15.27
N ILE A 305 -24.72 -9.35 15.36
CA ILE A 305 -25.39 -8.07 15.13
C ILE A 305 -25.98 -8.00 13.72
N LEU A 306 -25.27 -8.57 12.72
CA LEU A 306 -25.75 -8.58 11.34
C LEU A 306 -26.81 -9.66 11.08
N PHE A 307 -26.70 -10.82 11.73
CA PHE A 307 -27.63 -11.94 11.51
C PHE A 307 -28.93 -11.79 12.30
N ASN A 308 -28.92 -11.04 13.41
CA ASN A 308 -30.10 -10.82 14.23
C ASN A 308 -31.09 -9.79 13.65
N SER A 309 -30.68 -9.05 12.60
CA SER A 309 -31.53 -8.08 11.90
C SER A 309 -31.46 -8.32 10.39
N SER A 310 -32.61 -8.59 9.77
CA SER A 310 -32.71 -8.69 8.31
C SER A 310 -32.34 -7.38 7.62
N GLU A 311 -32.56 -6.24 8.28
CA GLU A 311 -32.19 -4.91 7.79
C GLU A 311 -30.67 -4.75 7.80
N ALA A 312 -29.98 -5.15 8.86
CA ALA A 312 -28.52 -5.12 8.96
C ALA A 312 -27.87 -6.03 7.91
N LEU A 313 -28.43 -7.21 7.66
CA LEU A 313 -27.93 -8.13 6.64
C LEU A 313 -28.05 -7.55 5.21
N MET A 314 -29.13 -6.80 4.93
CA MET A 314 -29.33 -6.12 3.65
C MET A 314 -28.38 -4.92 3.46
N LEU A 315 -27.88 -4.32 4.55
CA LEU A 315 -26.94 -3.20 4.46
C LEU A 315 -25.62 -3.60 3.80
N VAL A 316 -25.13 -4.81 4.02
CA VAL A 316 -23.84 -5.27 3.47
C VAL A 316 -23.83 -5.22 1.94
N PRO A 317 -24.73 -5.88 1.20
CA PRO A 317 -24.75 -5.83 -0.26
C PRO A 317 -25.00 -4.42 -0.79
N ILE A 318 -25.86 -3.64 -0.12
CA ILE A 318 -26.12 -2.23 -0.50
C ILE A 318 -24.83 -1.41 -0.36
N LEU A 319 -24.14 -1.51 0.76
CA LEU A 319 -22.89 -0.80 0.99
C LEU A 319 -21.77 -1.26 0.03
N VAL A 320 -21.69 -2.55 -0.29
CA VAL A 320 -20.74 -3.06 -1.30
C VAL A 320 -21.03 -2.41 -2.65
N VAL A 321 -22.28 -2.38 -3.10
CA VAL A 321 -22.66 -1.74 -4.38
C VAL A 321 -22.32 -0.25 -4.36
N ILE A 322 -22.69 0.48 -3.30
CA ILE A 322 -22.37 1.90 -3.13
C ILE A 322 -20.85 2.09 -3.14
N ALA A 323 -20.11 1.25 -2.42
CA ALA A 323 -18.66 1.29 -2.34
C ALA A 323 -18.00 1.17 -3.72
N TYR A 324 -18.48 0.26 -4.56
CA TYR A 324 -18.01 0.15 -5.93
C TYR A 324 -18.44 1.33 -6.80
N LEU A 325 -19.71 1.74 -6.77
CA LEU A 325 -20.22 2.84 -7.60
C LEU A 325 -19.47 4.14 -7.34
N VAL A 326 -19.27 4.48 -6.07
CA VAL A 326 -18.58 5.71 -5.63
C VAL A 326 -17.13 5.79 -6.15
N LYS A 327 -16.49 4.67 -6.43
CA LYS A 327 -15.12 4.62 -6.96
C LYS A 327 -15.07 4.31 -8.45
N PHE A 328 -15.90 3.40 -8.90
CA PHE A 328 -15.87 2.91 -10.28
C PHE A 328 -16.29 4.00 -11.26
N VAL A 329 -17.35 4.76 -10.93
CA VAL A 329 -17.85 5.84 -11.79
C VAL A 329 -16.81 6.96 -11.96
N PRO A 330 -16.20 7.52 -10.89
CA PRO A 330 -15.11 8.49 -11.05
C PRO A 330 -13.90 7.95 -11.81
N ALA A 331 -13.57 6.66 -11.61
CA ALA A 331 -12.46 6.03 -12.31
C ALA A 331 -12.67 5.96 -13.84
N LEU A 332 -13.89 6.13 -14.35
CA LEU A 332 -14.14 6.26 -15.78
C LEU A 332 -13.40 7.46 -16.42
N LEU A 333 -13.02 8.47 -15.62
CA LEU A 333 -12.17 9.58 -16.07
C LEU A 333 -10.80 9.11 -16.58
N PHE A 334 -10.30 7.96 -16.13
CA PHE A 334 -9.07 7.38 -16.70
C PHE A 334 -9.20 7.08 -18.22
N ARG A 335 -10.42 7.04 -18.75
CA ARG A 335 -10.67 6.92 -20.20
C ARG A 335 -10.06 8.06 -21.01
N LEU A 336 -9.85 9.22 -20.40
CA LEU A 336 -9.17 10.35 -21.03
C LEU A 336 -7.71 10.05 -21.42
N VAL A 337 -7.09 9.05 -20.75
CA VAL A 337 -5.66 8.71 -20.90
C VAL A 337 -5.44 7.28 -21.36
N PHE A 338 -6.34 6.36 -21.00
CA PHE A 338 -6.18 4.92 -21.15
C PHE A 338 -7.34 4.28 -21.92
N GLY A 339 -7.14 3.04 -22.39
CA GLY A 339 -8.18 2.25 -23.05
C GLY A 339 -9.25 1.75 -22.06
N TRP A 340 -10.40 1.28 -22.59
CA TRP A 340 -11.52 0.81 -21.78
C TRP A 340 -11.15 -0.28 -20.76
N ARG A 341 -10.36 -1.30 -21.18
CA ARG A 341 -9.92 -2.37 -20.25
C ARG A 341 -9.13 -1.83 -19.08
N GLN A 342 -8.18 -0.91 -19.33
CA GLN A 342 -7.39 -0.27 -18.28
C GLN A 342 -8.25 0.61 -17.39
N THR A 343 -9.21 1.35 -17.96
CA THR A 343 -10.14 2.20 -17.19
C THR A 343 -11.01 1.38 -16.25
N LEU A 344 -11.61 0.28 -16.75
CA LEU A 344 -12.43 -0.60 -15.91
C LEU A 344 -11.60 -1.31 -14.84
N ALA A 345 -10.38 -1.73 -15.19
CA ALA A 345 -9.45 -2.31 -14.21
C ALA A 345 -9.05 -1.28 -13.14
N ALA A 346 -8.80 -0.01 -13.51
CA ALA A 346 -8.56 1.07 -12.55
C ALA A 346 -9.72 1.23 -11.57
N GLY A 347 -10.97 1.27 -12.08
CA GLY A 347 -12.17 1.33 -11.26
C GLY A 347 -12.27 0.17 -10.26
N ALA A 348 -12.01 -1.05 -10.73
CA ALA A 348 -12.01 -2.23 -9.89
C ALA A 348 -10.95 -2.15 -8.78
N LEU A 349 -9.69 -1.82 -9.13
CA LEU A 349 -8.59 -1.81 -8.16
C LEU A 349 -8.71 -0.66 -7.15
N LEU A 350 -9.07 0.54 -7.60
CA LEU A 350 -9.26 1.71 -6.71
C LEU A 350 -10.50 1.58 -5.81
N SER A 351 -11.37 0.60 -6.05
CA SER A 351 -12.48 0.28 -5.15
C SER A 351 -12.06 -0.52 -3.92
N SER A 352 -10.82 -1.02 -3.85
CA SER A 352 -10.29 -1.69 -2.66
C SER A 352 -10.19 -0.72 -1.47
N ARG A 353 -10.64 -1.15 -0.31
CA ARG A 353 -10.61 -0.40 0.95
C ARG A 353 -10.23 -1.33 2.07
N LEU A 354 -9.33 -0.94 2.94
CA LEU A 354 -8.89 -1.80 4.03
C LEU A 354 -8.67 -1.01 5.33
N SER A 355 -7.46 -0.50 5.54
CA SER A 355 -7.03 0.05 6.83
C SER A 355 -7.80 1.31 7.22
N LEU A 356 -7.84 2.29 6.33
CA LEU A 356 -8.44 3.59 6.65
C LEU A 356 -9.96 3.51 6.82
N ILE A 357 -10.66 2.64 6.07
CA ILE A 357 -12.11 2.49 6.22
C ILE A 357 -12.47 1.85 7.57
N ILE A 358 -11.71 0.84 8.01
CA ILE A 358 -11.92 0.16 9.29
C ILE A 358 -11.67 1.13 10.45
N ALA A 359 -10.56 1.86 10.41
CA ALA A 359 -10.24 2.84 11.43
C ALA A 359 -11.25 3.99 11.50
N ALA A 360 -11.61 4.54 10.34
CA ALA A 360 -12.59 5.62 10.26
C ALA A 360 -13.97 5.17 10.78
N SER A 361 -14.36 3.91 10.51
CA SER A 361 -15.62 3.39 11.03
C SER A 361 -15.58 3.15 12.54
N ALA A 362 -14.46 2.67 13.09
CA ALA A 362 -14.28 2.50 14.53
C ALA A 362 -14.38 3.85 15.27
N ILE A 363 -13.72 4.89 14.76
CA ILE A 363 -13.80 6.24 15.32
C ILE A 363 -15.23 6.80 15.18
N ALA A 364 -15.88 6.60 14.03
CA ALA A 364 -17.25 7.05 13.83
C ALA A 364 -18.24 6.35 14.77
N LEU A 365 -18.01 5.08 15.09
CA LEU A 365 -18.77 4.32 16.09
C LEU A 365 -18.54 4.90 17.50
N GLU A 366 -17.28 5.11 17.89
CA GLU A 366 -16.90 5.69 19.18
C GLU A 366 -17.54 7.07 19.39
N LYS A 367 -17.57 7.91 18.36
CA LYS A 367 -18.21 9.22 18.38
C LYS A 367 -19.75 9.15 18.24
N GLY A 368 -20.33 7.96 18.13
CA GLY A 368 -21.78 7.77 17.98
C GLY A 368 -22.36 8.29 16.65
N ALA A 369 -21.51 8.48 15.64
CA ALA A 369 -21.90 8.96 14.30
C ALA A 369 -22.54 7.86 13.45
N ILE A 370 -22.20 6.60 13.70
CA ILE A 370 -22.77 5.39 13.11
C ILE A 370 -23.15 4.39 14.21
N GLY A 371 -24.07 3.47 13.92
CA GLY A 371 -24.42 2.35 14.80
C GLY A 371 -23.49 1.15 14.64
N GLN A 372 -23.63 0.18 15.53
CA GLN A 372 -22.84 -1.07 15.50
C GLN A 372 -23.09 -1.87 14.22
N GLU A 373 -24.34 -1.91 13.72
CA GLU A 373 -24.73 -2.60 12.50
C GLU A 373 -24.00 -2.05 11.28
N ILE A 374 -23.89 -0.72 11.19
CA ILE A 374 -23.18 -0.07 10.08
C ILE A 374 -21.68 -0.28 10.19
N ASN A 375 -21.11 -0.21 11.39
CA ASN A 375 -19.70 -0.52 11.60
C ASN A 375 -19.38 -1.96 11.18
N ALA A 376 -20.19 -2.93 11.61
CA ALA A 376 -20.02 -4.33 11.23
C ALA A 376 -20.15 -4.51 9.70
N ALA A 377 -21.15 -3.87 9.08
CA ALA A 377 -21.32 -3.91 7.64
C ALA A 377 -20.11 -3.30 6.90
N ILE A 378 -19.53 -2.19 7.39
CA ILE A 378 -18.33 -1.56 6.82
C ILE A 378 -17.12 -2.50 6.89
N ILE A 379 -16.91 -3.22 7.99
CA ILE A 379 -15.83 -4.21 8.12
C ILE A 379 -15.98 -5.31 7.06
N LEU A 380 -17.20 -5.84 6.86
CA LEU A 380 -17.46 -6.81 5.80
C LEU A 380 -17.25 -6.21 4.40
N VAL A 381 -17.64 -4.95 4.16
CA VAL A 381 -17.36 -4.24 2.91
C VAL A 381 -15.86 -4.16 2.67
N ALA A 382 -15.05 -3.89 3.70
CA ALA A 382 -13.59 -3.90 3.59
C ALA A 382 -13.07 -5.27 3.16
N VAL A 383 -13.49 -6.34 3.83
CA VAL A 383 -13.11 -7.73 3.50
C VAL A 383 -13.49 -8.07 2.04
N VAL A 384 -14.74 -7.79 1.66
CA VAL A 384 -15.25 -8.07 0.31
C VAL A 384 -14.49 -7.27 -0.76
N THR A 385 -14.31 -5.96 -0.55
CA THR A 385 -13.65 -5.12 -1.56
C THR A 385 -12.16 -5.42 -1.68
N CYS A 386 -11.48 -5.73 -0.58
CA CYS A 386 -10.07 -6.15 -0.63
C CYS A 386 -9.85 -7.48 -1.33
N THR A 387 -10.80 -8.40 -1.26
CA THR A 387 -10.73 -9.69 -1.94
C THR A 387 -11.15 -9.57 -3.41
N LEU A 388 -12.28 -8.92 -3.64
CA LEU A 388 -12.90 -8.89 -4.98
C LEU A 388 -12.19 -7.92 -5.93
N SER A 389 -11.68 -6.79 -5.44
CA SER A 389 -11.06 -5.78 -6.30
C SER A 389 -9.78 -6.27 -7.01
N PRO A 390 -8.81 -6.94 -6.34
CA PRO A 390 -7.66 -7.54 -7.02
C PRO A 390 -8.07 -8.64 -8.01
N LEU A 391 -9.08 -9.45 -7.66
CA LEU A 391 -9.60 -10.50 -8.54
C LEU A 391 -10.22 -9.91 -9.81
N LEU A 392 -11.07 -8.88 -9.69
CA LEU A 392 -11.66 -8.19 -10.82
C LEU A 392 -10.59 -7.51 -11.67
N PHE A 393 -9.63 -6.83 -11.04
CA PHE A 393 -8.48 -6.25 -11.74
C PHE A 393 -7.75 -7.29 -12.58
N GLY A 394 -7.46 -8.45 -11.99
CA GLY A 394 -6.78 -9.55 -12.66
C GLY A 394 -7.56 -10.17 -13.81
N ARG A 395 -8.90 -10.23 -13.72
CA ARG A 395 -9.77 -10.71 -14.79
C ARG A 395 -9.93 -9.70 -15.94
N ILE A 396 -10.06 -8.42 -15.62
CA ILE A 396 -10.23 -7.34 -16.61
C ILE A 396 -8.91 -7.08 -17.35
N LEU A 397 -7.78 -7.11 -16.62
CA LEU A 397 -6.43 -6.91 -17.14
C LEU A 397 -5.58 -8.16 -16.85
N PRO A 398 -5.81 -9.27 -17.59
CA PRO A 398 -5.02 -10.47 -17.43
C PRO A 398 -3.54 -10.15 -17.69
N ARG A 399 -2.63 -10.87 -17.03
CA ARG A 399 -1.20 -10.82 -17.38
C ARG A 399 -1.11 -11.13 -18.87
N ARG A 400 -0.55 -10.18 -19.65
CA ARG A 400 -0.06 -10.56 -20.96
C ARG A 400 1.08 -11.54 -20.71
N GLU A 401 0.94 -12.76 -21.16
CA GLU A 401 2.04 -13.75 -21.23
C GLU A 401 3.16 -13.28 -22.18
N GLU A 402 3.01 -12.15 -22.85
CA GLU A 402 4.03 -11.37 -23.52
C GLU A 402 4.90 -10.50 -22.59
N GLU A 403 4.94 -10.74 -21.28
CA GLU A 403 6.19 -10.49 -20.61
C GLU A 403 7.18 -11.44 -21.21
N VAL A 404 7.86 -10.89 -22.23
CA VAL A 404 9.14 -11.34 -22.69
C VAL A 404 9.75 -12.17 -21.56
N ARG A 405 9.78 -13.51 -21.72
CA ARG A 405 10.66 -14.34 -20.92
C ARG A 405 12.00 -13.65 -20.97
N ARG A 406 12.32 -12.87 -19.94
CA ARG A 406 13.66 -12.36 -19.72
C ARG A 406 14.51 -13.53 -19.24
N ASP A 407 14.44 -14.62 -20.00
CA ASP A 407 15.24 -15.83 -19.78
C ASP A 407 16.60 -15.68 -20.49
N ARG A 408 16.83 -14.52 -21.13
CA ARG A 408 18.06 -14.27 -21.88
C ARG A 408 19.09 -13.61 -20.99
N VAL A 409 20.24 -14.22 -20.89
CA VAL A 409 21.43 -13.66 -20.25
C VAL A 409 22.45 -13.35 -21.36
N ILE A 410 22.92 -12.11 -21.39
CA ILE A 410 24.01 -11.71 -22.31
C ILE A 410 25.31 -11.81 -21.54
N ILE A 411 26.24 -12.60 -22.06
CA ILE A 411 27.58 -12.71 -21.52
C ILE A 411 28.53 -12.03 -22.52
N VAL A 412 29.22 -11.00 -22.04
CA VAL A 412 30.26 -10.31 -22.79
C VAL A 412 31.60 -10.92 -22.41
N GLY A 413 32.24 -11.59 -23.38
CA GLY A 413 33.52 -12.27 -23.17
C GLY A 413 33.69 -13.46 -24.11
N SER A 414 34.91 -13.99 -24.19
CA SER A 414 35.26 -15.11 -25.06
C SER A 414 36.25 -16.09 -24.41
N ASP A 415 36.36 -16.05 -23.08
CA ASP A 415 37.28 -16.85 -22.28
C ASP A 415 36.69 -18.18 -21.78
N GLN A 416 37.46 -18.96 -21.02
CA GLN A 416 36.99 -20.22 -20.43
C GLN A 416 35.84 -20.02 -19.44
N MET A 417 35.80 -18.87 -18.73
CA MET A 417 34.73 -18.56 -17.77
C MET A 417 33.42 -18.33 -18.50
N THR A 418 33.44 -17.63 -19.65
CA THR A 418 32.32 -17.50 -20.57
C THR A 418 31.74 -18.87 -20.95
N GLY A 419 32.61 -19.84 -21.24
CA GLY A 419 32.21 -21.20 -21.56
C GLY A 419 31.54 -21.94 -20.42
N LEU A 420 32.06 -21.85 -19.20
CA LEU A 420 31.54 -22.50 -18.02
C LEU A 420 30.16 -21.87 -17.61
N LEU A 421 30.13 -20.55 -17.57
CA LEU A 421 28.91 -19.81 -17.17
C LEU A 421 27.79 -20.05 -18.19
N SER A 422 28.10 -19.98 -19.50
CA SER A 422 27.09 -20.22 -20.52
C SER A 422 26.52 -21.65 -20.50
N ARG A 423 27.36 -22.67 -20.18
CA ARG A 423 26.88 -24.05 -20.01
C ARG A 423 25.92 -24.18 -18.82
N ARG A 424 26.30 -23.63 -17.66
CA ARG A 424 25.47 -23.68 -16.46
C ARG A 424 24.12 -22.96 -16.62
N LEU A 425 24.15 -21.75 -17.21
CA LEU A 425 22.92 -20.99 -17.46
C LEU A 425 22.00 -21.68 -18.49
N SER A 426 22.58 -22.27 -19.55
CA SER A 426 21.78 -23.05 -20.49
C SER A 426 21.19 -24.31 -19.86
N ALA A 427 21.87 -24.95 -18.93
CA ALA A 427 21.38 -26.12 -18.21
C ALA A 427 20.20 -25.78 -17.24
N THR A 428 20.09 -24.52 -16.80
CA THR A 428 18.96 -24.02 -16.00
C THR A 428 17.80 -23.49 -16.85
N GLY A 429 17.86 -23.65 -18.18
CA GLY A 429 16.79 -23.24 -19.10
C GLY A 429 16.88 -21.79 -19.57
N SER A 430 17.93 -21.04 -19.22
CA SER A 430 18.13 -19.67 -19.66
C SER A 430 18.63 -19.62 -21.10
N GLN A 431 18.09 -18.70 -21.93
CA GLN A 431 18.64 -18.41 -23.25
C GLN A 431 19.92 -17.56 -23.09
N VAL A 432 21.06 -18.10 -23.55
CA VAL A 432 22.33 -17.40 -23.43
C VAL A 432 22.76 -16.81 -24.79
N THR A 433 23.02 -15.50 -24.78
CA THR A 433 23.65 -14.78 -25.88
C THR A 433 25.10 -14.44 -25.48
N ILE A 434 26.07 -14.85 -26.28
CA ILE A 434 27.47 -14.51 -26.06
C ILE A 434 27.88 -13.42 -27.04
N LEU A 435 28.41 -12.33 -26.51
CA LEU A 435 28.89 -11.17 -27.25
C LEU A 435 30.40 -11.02 -27.09
N GLY A 436 31.10 -10.81 -28.17
CA GLY A 436 32.56 -10.58 -28.15
C GLY A 436 33.09 -9.99 -29.46
N GLN A 437 34.31 -9.45 -29.42
CA GLN A 437 34.93 -8.76 -30.57
C GLN A 437 35.66 -9.73 -31.49
N ASP A 438 36.26 -10.79 -30.94
CA ASP A 438 37.11 -11.71 -31.72
C ASP A 438 36.30 -12.91 -32.23
N LYS A 439 36.16 -12.93 -33.56
CA LYS A 439 35.47 -14.00 -34.28
C LYS A 439 36.09 -15.38 -34.10
N ALA A 440 37.42 -15.44 -33.95
CA ALA A 440 38.15 -16.71 -33.78
C ALA A 440 37.89 -17.27 -32.37
N ALA A 441 37.93 -16.43 -31.35
CA ALA A 441 37.64 -16.77 -29.96
C ALA A 441 36.16 -17.16 -29.73
N LEU A 442 35.25 -16.67 -30.55
CA LEU A 442 33.83 -16.98 -30.46
C LEU A 442 33.41 -18.30 -31.15
N LYS A 443 34.27 -18.85 -32.03
CA LYS A 443 33.98 -20.11 -32.76
C LYS A 443 33.59 -21.29 -31.84
N PRO A 444 34.25 -21.53 -30.70
CA PRO A 444 33.92 -22.66 -29.81
C PRO A 444 32.51 -22.57 -29.16
N PHE A 445 31.93 -21.39 -29.15
CA PHE A 445 30.63 -21.15 -28.50
C PHE A 445 29.46 -21.29 -29.47
N ARG A 446 29.70 -21.37 -30.77
CA ARG A 446 28.64 -21.55 -31.77
C ARG A 446 28.06 -22.97 -31.71
N GLY A 447 26.78 -23.08 -31.58
CA GLY A 447 26.02 -24.34 -31.44
C GLY A 447 25.43 -24.53 -30.06
N GLN A 448 24.76 -25.65 -29.80
CA GLN A 448 24.17 -26.02 -28.53
C GLN A 448 23.07 -25.04 -28.04
N GLY A 449 22.32 -24.43 -28.95
CA GLY A 449 21.20 -23.53 -28.57
C GLY A 449 21.65 -22.14 -28.09
N ARG A 450 22.91 -21.75 -28.26
CA ARG A 450 23.43 -20.44 -27.88
C ARG A 450 23.46 -19.50 -29.08
N ILE A 451 23.16 -18.24 -28.82
CA ILE A 451 23.29 -17.16 -29.79
C ILE A 451 24.65 -16.51 -29.59
N VAL A 452 25.44 -16.43 -30.64
CA VAL A 452 26.76 -15.81 -30.61
C VAL A 452 26.76 -14.61 -31.56
N ILE A 453 27.09 -13.45 -31.04
CA ILE A 453 27.11 -12.18 -31.76
C ILE A 453 28.51 -11.59 -31.70
N GLU A 454 29.04 -11.21 -32.86
CA GLU A 454 30.31 -10.53 -33.01
C GLU A 454 30.06 -9.02 -33.09
N GLY A 455 30.76 -8.25 -32.25
CA GLY A 455 30.70 -6.79 -32.22
C GLY A 455 31.25 -6.20 -30.93
N GLU A 456 31.35 -4.88 -30.90
CA GLU A 456 31.76 -4.13 -29.72
C GLU A 456 30.67 -4.11 -28.67
N PRO A 457 31.00 -4.40 -27.39
CA PRO A 457 30.00 -4.46 -26.32
C PRO A 457 29.37 -3.11 -25.91
N ASP A 458 29.99 -2.01 -26.32
CA ASP A 458 29.53 -0.62 -26.10
C ASP A 458 28.72 -0.06 -27.28
N ASP A 459 28.66 -0.78 -28.41
CA ASP A 459 27.82 -0.39 -29.55
C ASP A 459 26.34 -0.71 -29.28
N GLU A 460 25.49 0.35 -29.25
CA GLU A 460 24.08 0.26 -29.02
C GLU A 460 23.33 -0.62 -30.04
N VAL A 461 23.83 -0.63 -31.30
CA VAL A 461 23.24 -1.46 -32.38
C VAL A 461 23.55 -2.94 -32.12
N VAL A 462 24.79 -3.25 -31.68
CA VAL A 462 25.20 -4.61 -31.35
C VAL A 462 24.45 -5.11 -30.11
N LEU A 463 24.34 -4.31 -29.07
CA LEU A 463 23.55 -4.63 -27.87
C LEU A 463 22.07 -4.83 -28.19
N SER A 464 21.50 -4.02 -29.07
CA SER A 464 20.12 -4.18 -29.53
C SER A 464 19.94 -5.50 -30.28
N ARG A 465 20.88 -5.88 -31.15
CA ARG A 465 20.88 -7.18 -31.85
C ARG A 465 21.10 -8.36 -30.92
N ALA A 466 21.87 -8.18 -29.84
CA ALA A 466 22.03 -9.17 -28.78
C ALA A 466 20.72 -9.31 -27.93
N GLY A 467 19.77 -8.41 -28.09
CA GLY A 467 18.52 -8.41 -27.37
C GLY A 467 18.64 -7.84 -25.97
N ALA A 468 19.49 -6.84 -25.75
CA ALA A 468 19.69 -6.22 -24.43
C ALA A 468 18.39 -5.71 -23.81
N HIS A 469 17.46 -5.21 -24.61
CA HIS A 469 16.13 -4.79 -24.16
C HIS A 469 15.25 -5.95 -23.63
N LYS A 470 15.64 -7.20 -23.90
CA LYS A 470 14.95 -8.43 -23.44
C LYS A 470 15.80 -9.26 -22.48
N ALA A 471 16.99 -8.80 -22.15
CA ALA A 471 17.89 -9.53 -21.27
C ALA A 471 17.51 -9.35 -19.80
N GLN A 472 17.64 -10.44 -19.03
CA GLN A 472 17.50 -10.45 -17.57
C GLN A 472 18.76 -9.90 -16.90
N ALA A 473 19.92 -10.22 -17.46
CA ALA A 473 21.21 -9.78 -16.98
C ALA A 473 22.21 -9.65 -18.14
N LEU A 474 23.16 -8.74 -17.96
CA LEU A 474 24.37 -8.63 -18.76
C LEU A 474 25.54 -8.85 -17.82
N VAL A 475 26.38 -9.83 -18.15
CA VAL A 475 27.60 -10.22 -17.40
C VAL A 475 28.79 -9.95 -18.26
N ALA A 476 29.68 -9.06 -17.84
CA ALA A 476 30.96 -8.80 -18.49
C ALA A 476 32.05 -9.61 -17.79
N LEU A 477 32.84 -10.37 -18.57
CA LEU A 477 33.91 -11.23 -18.10
C LEU A 477 35.23 -10.81 -18.77
#